data_3cf749d88779feedfcc97039e0b6c977
#
_entry.id   3cf749d88779feedfcc97039e0b6c977
#
_cell.length_a   1.000
_cell.length_b   1.000
_cell.length_c   1.000
_cell.angle_alpha   90.00
_cell.angle_beta   90.00
_cell.angle_gamma   90.00
#
_symmetry.space_group_name_H-M   'P 1'
#
loop_
_entity.id
_entity.type
_entity.pdbx_description
1 polymer ?
#
loop_
_entity_poly.entity_id
_entity_poly.type
_entity_poly.pdbx_seq_one_letter_code
_entity_poly.pdbx_strand_id
1 'polypeptide(L)'
;MMRPLLTGLVALGLPVFANAGAACSWPAWEHFKAELVSVDGRVIDPSDARLISTSEGQSYALFFALVGNDRPGFAKLLRWTSNNLAEGDLARHLPAWLWGRNGQRQWQVLDTNNASDADLWIAYSLLEAGRLWDEPAYAQLGQRLLWRIAAQTVRKLPGLGVMLLPGDYGFEDASGSRLNPSYLPLQLLDRFSLVDPLWGELAANSRRVWLASSPKGFAPDWLLWTPAGEPASDPQHGNAGDYDAIRVYLWVGMLAEDAAQRTELLAHYAPMAALTHSQGRPPERVDARSGAATGHGPAGFSAALLPLLAALPEHAAALAQQRQRLAEQPVEPKAYYSQVLALFGQGYDQGRYRFAADGRLLPAWSPSCSE
;
A
#
# COMPACT_ATOMS: atom_id res chain seq x y z
N MET A 1 -4.36 38.34 65.30
CA MET A 1 -3.85 37.17 64.57
C MET A 1 -4.97 36.70 63.65
N MET A 2 -4.97 37.17 62.37
CA MET A 2 -5.94 36.78 61.35
C MET A 2 -5.29 35.75 60.41
N ARG A 3 -5.88 34.60 60.27
CA ARG A 3 -5.49 33.56 59.30
C ARG A 3 -6.23 33.81 57.98
N PRO A 4 -5.61 33.75 56.81
CA PRO A 4 -6.29 33.81 55.54
C PRO A 4 -6.82 32.42 55.14
N LEU A 5 -8.06 32.35 54.70
CA LEU A 5 -8.70 31.22 54.03
C LEU A 5 -8.13 31.11 52.57
N LEU A 6 -7.53 29.98 52.26
CA LEU A 6 -7.24 29.60 50.87
C LEU A 6 -8.48 28.97 50.25
N THR A 7 -9.06 29.64 49.27
CA THR A 7 -10.09 29.08 48.38
C THR A 7 -9.43 28.33 47.25
N GLY A 8 -9.50 26.98 47.28
CA GLY A 8 -9.04 26.12 46.17
C GLY A 8 -10.04 26.16 45.02
N LEU A 9 -9.63 26.63 43.85
CA LEU A 9 -10.34 26.44 42.58
C LEU A 9 -10.22 25.01 42.14
N VAL A 10 -11.29 24.23 42.13
CA VAL A 10 -11.38 22.93 41.46
C VAL A 10 -11.70 23.19 40.00
N ALA A 11 -10.76 23.00 39.12
CA ALA A 11 -10.97 22.99 37.68
C ALA A 11 -11.68 21.68 37.28
N LEU A 12 -12.99 21.76 37.01
CA LEU A 12 -13.75 20.70 36.38
C LEU A 12 -13.27 20.55 34.91
N GLY A 13 -12.44 19.56 34.64
CA GLY A 13 -12.13 19.14 33.27
C GLY A 13 -13.39 18.55 32.63
N LEU A 14 -13.95 19.24 31.65
CA LEU A 14 -15.00 18.70 30.78
C LEU A 14 -14.41 17.56 29.96
N PRO A 15 -15.05 16.38 29.91
CA PRO A 15 -14.62 15.32 29.01
C PRO A 15 -14.82 15.79 27.55
N VAL A 16 -13.76 15.82 26.77
CA VAL A 16 -13.83 15.98 25.32
C VAL A 16 -14.48 14.70 24.78
N PHE A 17 -15.78 14.73 24.54
CA PHE A 17 -16.43 13.69 23.75
C PHE A 17 -15.90 13.80 22.33
N ALA A 18 -14.92 12.96 21.95
CA ALA A 18 -14.57 12.73 20.57
C ALA A 18 -15.84 12.33 19.82
N ASN A 19 -16.14 13.06 18.75
CA ASN A 19 -17.38 12.90 17.98
C ASN A 19 -17.36 11.49 17.35
N ALA A 20 -18.04 10.50 17.94
CA ALA A 20 -18.10 9.11 17.45
C ALA A 20 -18.57 9.03 15.97
N GLY A 21 -19.43 9.97 15.54
CA GLY A 21 -19.88 10.05 14.14
C GLY A 21 -18.78 10.36 13.12
N ALA A 22 -17.71 11.07 13.51
CA ALA A 22 -16.60 11.40 12.60
C ALA A 22 -15.67 10.19 12.33
N ALA A 23 -15.62 9.23 13.25
CA ALA A 23 -14.84 8.00 13.07
C ALA A 23 -15.53 6.99 12.12
N CYS A 24 -16.86 7.04 12.03
CA CYS A 24 -17.68 6.10 11.25
C CYS A 24 -17.79 6.47 9.75
N SER A 25 -17.53 7.72 9.36
CA SER A 25 -17.54 8.13 7.95
C SER A 25 -16.13 8.40 7.44
N TRP A 26 -15.86 8.00 6.21
CA TRP A 26 -14.62 8.33 5.52
C TRP A 26 -14.90 9.04 4.19
N PRO A 27 -15.09 10.38 4.21
CA PRO A 27 -15.48 11.14 3.03
C PRO A 27 -14.58 10.95 1.81
N ALA A 28 -13.27 10.77 2.01
CA ALA A 28 -12.34 10.51 0.91
C ALA A 28 -12.61 9.18 0.21
N TRP A 29 -12.97 8.13 0.96
CA TRP A 29 -13.40 6.85 0.39
C TRP A 29 -14.73 6.98 -0.36
N GLU A 30 -15.71 7.70 0.19
CA GLU A 30 -16.99 7.94 -0.49
C GLU A 30 -16.78 8.70 -1.80
N HIS A 31 -15.90 9.70 -1.80
CA HIS A 31 -15.53 10.45 -3.00
C HIS A 31 -14.85 9.54 -4.04
N PHE A 32 -13.87 8.73 -3.63
CA PHE A 32 -13.21 7.78 -4.52
C PHE A 32 -14.22 6.82 -5.18
N LYS A 33 -15.16 6.28 -4.39
CA LYS A 33 -16.23 5.42 -4.93
C LYS A 33 -17.08 6.14 -5.97
N ALA A 34 -17.49 7.36 -5.67
CA ALA A 34 -18.35 8.14 -6.56
C ALA A 34 -17.69 8.45 -7.91
N GLU A 35 -16.37 8.69 -7.94
CA GLU A 35 -15.65 9.11 -9.14
C GLU A 35 -15.06 7.93 -9.95
N LEU A 36 -14.62 6.87 -9.25
CA LEU A 36 -13.77 5.83 -9.84
C LEU A 36 -14.31 4.41 -9.72
N VAL A 37 -15.42 4.19 -9.01
CA VAL A 37 -16.01 2.85 -8.85
C VAL A 37 -17.39 2.79 -9.50
N SER A 38 -17.55 1.83 -10.42
CA SER A 38 -18.86 1.59 -11.06
C SER A 38 -19.86 0.97 -10.09
N VAL A 39 -21.13 1.02 -10.48
CA VAL A 39 -22.25 0.50 -9.66
C VAL A 39 -22.13 -0.99 -9.33
N ASP A 40 -21.46 -1.77 -10.18
CA ASP A 40 -21.20 -3.21 -10.02
C ASP A 40 -19.90 -3.54 -9.28
N GLY A 41 -19.11 -2.52 -8.89
CA GLY A 41 -17.89 -2.68 -8.07
C GLY A 41 -16.59 -2.76 -8.86
N ARG A 42 -16.57 -2.26 -10.08
CA ARG A 42 -15.38 -2.15 -10.88
C ARG A 42 -14.64 -0.84 -10.59
N VAL A 43 -13.36 -0.87 -10.27
CA VAL A 43 -12.48 0.31 -10.21
C VAL A 43 -12.01 0.64 -11.61
N ILE A 44 -12.16 1.90 -12.03
CA ILE A 44 -11.85 2.36 -13.38
C ILE A 44 -10.72 3.37 -13.32
N ASP A 45 -9.67 3.15 -14.09
CA ASP A 45 -8.69 4.18 -14.41
C ASP A 45 -9.12 4.89 -15.72
N PRO A 46 -9.61 6.12 -15.63
CA PRO A 46 -10.07 6.87 -16.81
C PRO A 46 -8.94 7.53 -17.58
N SER A 47 -7.70 7.48 -17.11
CA SER A 47 -6.53 8.05 -17.81
C SER A 47 -6.16 7.25 -19.06
N ASP A 48 -6.50 5.95 -19.10
CA ASP A 48 -6.34 5.09 -20.27
C ASP A 48 -7.64 5.10 -21.12
N ALA A 49 -7.51 5.32 -22.42
CA ALA A 49 -8.65 5.34 -23.36
C ALA A 49 -9.41 4.00 -23.41
N ARG A 50 -8.78 2.89 -23.01
CA ARG A 50 -9.39 1.58 -22.87
C ARG A 50 -10.26 1.48 -21.61
N LEU A 51 -10.29 2.53 -20.77
CA LEU A 51 -10.96 2.56 -19.47
C LEU A 51 -10.58 1.33 -18.65
N ILE A 52 -9.31 1.15 -18.39
CA ILE A 52 -8.78 -0.06 -17.78
C ILE A 52 -9.21 -0.23 -16.32
N SER A 53 -9.17 -1.47 -15.87
CA SER A 53 -9.21 -1.87 -14.46
C SER A 53 -8.04 -2.80 -14.23
N THR A 54 -7.31 -2.56 -13.16
CA THR A 54 -6.19 -3.40 -12.75
C THR A 54 -6.57 -4.19 -11.50
N SER A 55 -5.97 -5.37 -11.33
CA SER A 55 -6.10 -6.09 -10.07
C SER A 55 -5.56 -5.26 -8.89
N GLU A 56 -4.56 -4.38 -9.13
CA GLU A 56 -4.07 -3.41 -8.16
C GLU A 56 -5.20 -2.50 -7.67
N GLY A 57 -5.94 -1.86 -8.58
CA GLY A 57 -7.04 -0.96 -8.23
C GLY A 57 -8.14 -1.66 -7.44
N GLN A 58 -8.49 -2.88 -7.84
CA GLN A 58 -9.47 -3.70 -7.12
C GLN A 58 -8.97 -4.07 -5.71
N SER A 59 -7.70 -4.44 -5.58
CA SER A 59 -7.09 -4.84 -4.32
C SER A 59 -7.03 -3.69 -3.30
N TYR A 60 -6.63 -2.51 -3.75
CA TYR A 60 -6.58 -1.32 -2.90
C TYR A 60 -7.98 -0.86 -2.50
N ALA A 61 -8.95 -0.91 -3.42
CA ALA A 61 -10.33 -0.57 -3.10
C ALA A 61 -10.95 -1.54 -2.06
N LEU A 62 -10.60 -2.83 -2.10
CA LEU A 62 -10.98 -3.79 -1.04
C LEU A 62 -10.41 -3.38 0.31
N PHE A 63 -9.14 -2.99 0.36
CA PHE A 63 -8.52 -2.51 1.59
C PHE A 63 -9.20 -1.23 2.11
N PHE A 64 -9.48 -0.26 1.24
CA PHE A 64 -10.16 0.98 1.65
C PHE A 64 -11.60 0.73 2.10
N ALA A 65 -12.33 -0.19 1.45
CA ALA A 65 -13.66 -0.59 1.91
C ALA A 65 -13.60 -1.22 3.31
N LEU A 66 -12.58 -2.04 3.59
CA LEU A 66 -12.35 -2.60 4.93
C LEU A 66 -12.04 -1.51 5.94
N VAL A 67 -11.11 -0.58 5.64
CA VAL A 67 -10.78 0.57 6.50
C VAL A 67 -11.99 1.47 6.75
N GLY A 68 -12.87 1.63 5.76
CA GLY A 68 -14.11 2.39 5.86
C GLY A 68 -15.28 1.64 6.51
N ASN A 69 -15.10 0.38 6.93
CA ASN A 69 -16.18 -0.52 7.39
C ASN A 69 -17.33 -0.67 6.36
N ASP A 70 -17.03 -0.54 5.08
CA ASP A 70 -18.00 -0.61 3.98
C ASP A 70 -18.17 -2.07 3.51
N ARG A 71 -18.87 -2.88 4.32
CA ARG A 71 -19.12 -4.30 4.01
C ARG A 71 -19.83 -4.51 2.67
N PRO A 72 -20.89 -3.73 2.32
CA PRO A 72 -21.54 -3.86 1.02
C PRO A 72 -20.60 -3.52 -0.16
N GLY A 73 -19.80 -2.47 -0.04
CA GLY A 73 -18.78 -2.09 -1.02
C GLY A 73 -17.73 -3.17 -1.20
N PHE A 74 -17.20 -3.70 -0.10
CA PHE A 74 -16.24 -4.82 -0.10
C PHE A 74 -16.79 -6.04 -0.85
N ALA A 75 -17.99 -6.48 -0.50
CA ALA A 75 -18.62 -7.65 -1.16
C ALA A 75 -18.85 -7.43 -2.67
N LYS A 76 -19.16 -6.20 -3.06
CA LYS A 76 -19.37 -5.82 -4.46
C LYS A 76 -18.05 -5.82 -5.25
N LEU A 77 -17.00 -5.20 -4.71
CA LEU A 77 -15.64 -5.20 -5.26
C LEU A 77 -15.10 -6.62 -5.42
N LEU A 78 -15.21 -7.44 -4.37
CA LEU A 78 -14.74 -8.83 -4.38
C LEU A 78 -15.44 -9.66 -5.44
N ARG A 79 -16.75 -9.54 -5.58
CA ARG A 79 -17.53 -10.26 -6.59
C ARG A 79 -17.11 -9.85 -7.99
N TRP A 80 -16.92 -8.53 -8.25
CA TRP A 80 -16.46 -8.05 -9.54
C TRP A 80 -15.08 -8.61 -9.87
N THR A 81 -14.15 -8.54 -8.93
CA THR A 81 -12.78 -9.06 -9.06
C THR A 81 -12.78 -10.56 -9.38
N SER A 82 -13.52 -11.34 -8.59
CA SER A 82 -13.63 -12.78 -8.82
C SER A 82 -14.17 -13.10 -10.21
N ASN A 83 -15.29 -12.47 -10.60
CA ASN A 83 -15.98 -12.79 -11.85
C ASN A 83 -15.23 -12.35 -13.10
N ASN A 84 -14.53 -11.21 -13.06
CA ASN A 84 -13.95 -10.61 -14.25
C ASN A 84 -12.43 -10.82 -14.38
N LEU A 85 -11.72 -11.01 -13.25
CA LEU A 85 -10.26 -11.17 -13.26
C LEU A 85 -9.80 -12.58 -12.90
N ALA A 86 -10.65 -13.42 -12.25
CA ALA A 86 -10.28 -14.74 -11.75
C ALA A 86 -11.28 -15.83 -12.16
N GLU A 87 -11.86 -15.72 -13.35
CA GLU A 87 -12.74 -16.72 -13.94
C GLU A 87 -13.90 -17.18 -13.02
N GLY A 88 -14.32 -16.31 -12.09
CA GLY A 88 -15.38 -16.60 -11.11
C GLY A 88 -14.89 -17.27 -9.82
N ASP A 89 -13.62 -17.67 -9.70
CA ASP A 89 -13.11 -18.41 -8.54
C ASP A 89 -11.69 -18.02 -8.14
N LEU A 90 -11.57 -17.06 -7.21
CA LEU A 90 -10.30 -16.62 -6.63
C LEU A 90 -9.57 -17.73 -5.85
N ALA A 91 -10.23 -18.81 -5.47
CA ALA A 91 -9.55 -19.93 -4.82
C ALA A 91 -8.79 -20.81 -5.84
N ARG A 92 -9.13 -20.71 -7.12
CA ARG A 92 -8.52 -21.49 -8.21
C ARG A 92 -7.65 -20.69 -9.15
N HIS A 93 -7.93 -19.40 -9.31
CA HIS A 93 -7.26 -18.54 -10.28
C HIS A 93 -6.74 -17.27 -9.61
N LEU A 94 -5.46 -16.93 -9.83
CA LEU A 94 -4.95 -15.60 -9.51
C LEU A 94 -5.63 -14.57 -10.43
N PRO A 95 -5.94 -13.36 -9.96
CA PRO A 95 -6.53 -12.34 -10.81
C PRO A 95 -5.62 -11.94 -11.95
N ALA A 96 -6.14 -11.89 -13.17
CA ALA A 96 -5.50 -11.22 -14.28
C ALA A 96 -5.26 -9.75 -13.94
N TRP A 97 -4.05 -9.23 -14.21
CA TRP A 97 -3.71 -7.89 -13.75
C TRP A 97 -4.41 -6.79 -14.54
N LEU A 98 -4.79 -7.03 -15.81
CA LEU A 98 -5.32 -6.00 -16.71
C LEU A 98 -6.62 -6.41 -17.40
N TRP A 99 -7.65 -5.60 -17.23
CA TRP A 99 -8.95 -5.73 -17.89
C TRP A 99 -9.35 -4.39 -18.53
N GLY A 100 -10.08 -4.40 -19.64
CA GLY A 100 -10.49 -3.18 -20.31
C GLY A 100 -11.09 -3.43 -21.69
N ARG A 101 -11.18 -2.38 -22.49
CA ARG A 101 -11.62 -2.48 -23.89
C ARG A 101 -10.48 -2.93 -24.79
N ASN A 102 -10.71 -3.94 -25.59
CA ASN A 102 -9.80 -4.33 -26.67
C ASN A 102 -9.94 -3.40 -27.91
N GLY A 103 -9.20 -3.69 -28.97
CA GLY A 103 -9.24 -2.93 -30.22
C GLY A 103 -10.61 -2.95 -30.94
N GLN A 104 -11.46 -3.94 -30.63
CA GLN A 104 -12.85 -4.04 -31.11
C GLN A 104 -13.86 -3.43 -30.15
N ARG A 105 -13.42 -2.71 -29.13
CA ARG A 105 -14.23 -2.10 -28.06
C ARG A 105 -15.01 -3.13 -27.21
N GLN A 106 -14.58 -4.39 -27.18
CA GLN A 106 -15.16 -5.42 -26.33
C GLN A 106 -14.47 -5.40 -24.97
N TRP A 107 -15.23 -5.60 -23.91
CA TRP A 107 -14.75 -5.69 -22.54
C TRP A 107 -14.23 -7.09 -22.24
N GLN A 108 -12.97 -7.18 -21.83
CA GLN A 108 -12.32 -8.46 -21.54
C GLN A 108 -11.02 -8.29 -20.73
N VAL A 109 -10.47 -9.39 -20.27
CA VAL A 109 -9.07 -9.47 -19.83
C VAL A 109 -8.17 -9.12 -21.02
N LEU A 110 -7.25 -8.18 -20.82
CA LEU A 110 -6.30 -7.70 -21.82
C LEU A 110 -4.92 -8.35 -21.65
N ASP A 111 -4.58 -8.72 -20.41
CA ASP A 111 -3.37 -9.47 -20.07
C ASP A 111 -3.72 -10.43 -18.91
N THR A 112 -3.45 -11.71 -19.12
CA THR A 112 -3.82 -12.80 -18.21
C THR A 112 -2.79 -13.05 -17.11
N ASN A 113 -1.59 -12.42 -17.16
CA ASN A 113 -0.65 -12.51 -16.06
C ASN A 113 -1.28 -11.93 -14.78
N ASN A 114 -0.82 -12.37 -13.63
CA ASN A 114 -1.18 -11.74 -12.36
C ASN A 114 -0.21 -10.62 -12.00
N ALA A 115 -0.55 -9.79 -11.02
CA ALA A 115 0.34 -8.86 -10.34
C ALA A 115 0.37 -9.25 -8.86
N SER A 116 1.51 -9.73 -8.40
CA SER A 116 1.61 -10.37 -7.08
C SER A 116 1.37 -9.40 -5.92
N ASP A 117 1.65 -8.11 -6.07
CA ASP A 117 1.31 -7.08 -5.07
C ASP A 117 -0.21 -6.99 -4.88
N ALA A 118 -0.96 -6.95 -5.98
CA ALA A 118 -2.41 -6.94 -5.94
C ALA A 118 -2.98 -8.21 -5.28
N ASP A 119 -2.42 -9.37 -5.62
CA ASP A 119 -2.83 -10.64 -5.03
C ASP A 119 -2.60 -10.64 -3.51
N LEU A 120 -1.45 -10.13 -3.05
CA LEU A 120 -1.16 -9.98 -1.61
C LEU A 120 -2.16 -9.04 -0.93
N TRP A 121 -2.50 -7.88 -1.53
CA TRP A 121 -3.46 -6.95 -0.96
C TRP A 121 -4.89 -7.53 -0.92
N ILE A 122 -5.30 -8.33 -1.91
CA ILE A 122 -6.58 -9.06 -1.88
C ILE A 122 -6.57 -10.09 -0.75
N ALA A 123 -5.52 -10.93 -0.66
CA ALA A 123 -5.40 -11.93 0.39
C ALA A 123 -5.41 -11.30 1.79
N TYR A 124 -4.67 -10.18 1.97
CA TYR A 124 -4.63 -9.43 3.22
C TYR A 124 -6.02 -8.90 3.59
N SER A 125 -6.69 -8.24 2.67
CA SER A 125 -8.02 -7.67 2.89
C SER A 125 -9.04 -8.75 3.27
N LEU A 126 -8.97 -9.93 2.64
CA LEU A 126 -9.81 -11.08 2.97
C LEU A 126 -9.53 -11.65 4.35
N LEU A 127 -8.26 -11.82 4.73
CA LEU A 127 -7.88 -12.32 6.05
C LEU A 127 -8.33 -11.36 7.16
N GLU A 128 -8.13 -10.06 6.95
CA GLU A 128 -8.49 -9.04 7.93
C GLU A 128 -10.00 -8.78 7.98
N ALA A 129 -10.70 -8.85 6.85
CA ALA A 129 -12.17 -8.82 6.83
C ALA A 129 -12.76 -10.01 7.59
N GLY A 130 -12.21 -11.21 7.38
CA GLY A 130 -12.61 -12.41 8.13
C GLY A 130 -12.43 -12.25 9.63
N ARG A 131 -11.32 -11.64 10.07
CA ARG A 131 -11.03 -11.39 11.49
C ARG A 131 -11.88 -10.26 12.08
N LEU A 132 -11.95 -9.11 11.38
CA LEU A 132 -12.58 -7.89 11.92
C LEU A 132 -14.09 -7.95 11.88
N TRP A 133 -14.65 -8.64 10.92
CA TRP A 133 -16.10 -8.77 10.73
C TRP A 133 -16.68 -10.10 11.24
N ASP A 134 -15.82 -11.00 11.75
CA ASP A 134 -16.20 -12.36 12.16
C ASP A 134 -16.85 -13.16 11.03
N GLU A 135 -16.24 -13.10 9.84
CA GLU A 135 -16.73 -13.76 8.61
C GLU A 135 -15.73 -14.84 8.14
N PRO A 136 -15.83 -16.07 8.67
CA PRO A 136 -14.84 -17.13 8.40
C PRO A 136 -14.66 -17.45 6.91
N ALA A 137 -15.68 -17.22 6.09
CA ALA A 137 -15.61 -17.45 4.65
C ALA A 137 -14.55 -16.58 3.96
N TYR A 138 -14.40 -15.31 4.37
CA TYR A 138 -13.34 -14.43 3.88
C TYR A 138 -11.97 -14.92 4.30
N ALA A 139 -11.79 -15.28 5.58
CA ALA A 139 -10.53 -15.80 6.07
C ALA A 139 -10.09 -17.07 5.32
N GLN A 140 -11.01 -18.00 5.08
CA GLN A 140 -10.74 -19.23 4.32
C GLN A 140 -10.38 -18.94 2.85
N LEU A 141 -11.05 -17.98 2.22
CA LEU A 141 -10.74 -17.57 0.84
C LEU A 141 -9.35 -16.92 0.79
N GLY A 142 -9.02 -16.02 1.73
CA GLY A 142 -7.71 -15.40 1.85
C GLY A 142 -6.57 -16.42 2.03
N GLN A 143 -6.76 -17.43 2.88
CA GLN A 143 -5.79 -18.52 3.05
C GLN A 143 -5.59 -19.31 1.76
N ARG A 144 -6.65 -19.68 1.05
CA ARG A 144 -6.54 -20.39 -0.23
C ARG A 144 -5.80 -19.55 -1.28
N LEU A 145 -6.09 -18.24 -1.32
CA LEU A 145 -5.40 -17.32 -2.22
C LEU A 145 -3.89 -17.25 -1.89
N LEU A 146 -3.50 -17.15 -0.60
CA LEU A 146 -2.09 -17.17 -0.19
C LEU A 146 -1.35 -18.44 -0.66
N TRP A 147 -1.98 -19.62 -0.52
CA TRP A 147 -1.40 -20.87 -1.04
C TRP A 147 -1.19 -20.84 -2.55
N ARG A 148 -2.12 -20.24 -3.28
CA ARG A 148 -2.01 -20.10 -4.72
C ARG A 148 -0.92 -19.14 -5.13
N ILE A 149 -0.82 -17.98 -4.47
CA ILE A 149 0.27 -17.01 -4.67
C ILE A 149 1.61 -17.71 -4.42
N ALA A 150 1.75 -18.42 -3.30
CA ALA A 150 2.99 -19.12 -2.99
C ALA A 150 3.35 -20.17 -4.05
N ALA A 151 2.37 -20.94 -4.53
CA ALA A 151 2.61 -21.98 -5.53
C ALA A 151 3.01 -21.43 -6.91
N GLN A 152 2.49 -20.27 -7.32
CA GLN A 152 2.70 -19.72 -8.66
C GLN A 152 3.83 -18.68 -8.72
N THR A 153 4.02 -17.86 -7.67
CA THR A 153 4.92 -16.70 -7.75
C THR A 153 6.12 -16.75 -6.80
N VAL A 154 6.16 -17.66 -5.83
CA VAL A 154 7.35 -17.79 -4.96
C VAL A 154 8.41 -18.67 -5.58
N ARG A 155 9.63 -18.18 -5.60
CA ARG A 155 10.82 -18.87 -6.12
C ARG A 155 11.96 -18.82 -5.09
N LYS A 156 12.90 -19.74 -5.22
CA LYS A 156 14.16 -19.70 -4.45
C LYS A 156 15.25 -19.07 -5.31
N LEU A 157 15.67 -17.87 -4.92
CA LEU A 157 16.68 -17.10 -5.64
C LEU A 157 18.08 -17.31 -5.07
N PRO A 158 19.13 -17.34 -5.92
CA PRO A 158 20.51 -17.50 -5.49
C PRO A 158 20.92 -16.47 -4.45
N GLY A 159 21.58 -16.88 -3.37
CA GLY A 159 22.08 -15.98 -2.31
C GLY A 159 21.02 -15.26 -1.48
N LEU A 160 19.73 -15.31 -1.88
CA LEU A 160 18.64 -14.61 -1.21
C LEU A 160 17.74 -15.55 -0.40
N GLY A 161 17.38 -16.70 -0.93
CA GLY A 161 16.36 -17.59 -0.37
C GLY A 161 15.01 -17.45 -1.09
N VAL A 162 13.91 -17.72 -0.39
CA VAL A 162 12.58 -17.60 -0.99
C VAL A 162 12.23 -16.15 -1.25
N MET A 163 11.65 -15.89 -2.42
CA MET A 163 11.27 -14.54 -2.86
C MET A 163 10.02 -14.58 -3.71
N LEU A 164 9.23 -13.50 -3.66
CA LEU A 164 8.05 -13.28 -4.49
C LEU A 164 8.48 -12.69 -5.83
N LEU A 165 8.09 -13.31 -6.93
CA LEU A 165 8.16 -12.69 -8.25
C LEU A 165 6.97 -11.77 -8.49
N PRO A 166 7.11 -10.76 -9.35
CA PRO A 166 6.03 -9.81 -9.65
C PRO A 166 4.79 -10.41 -10.30
N GLY A 167 4.91 -11.59 -10.91
CA GLY A 167 3.83 -12.36 -11.52
C GLY A 167 4.28 -13.77 -11.85
N ASP A 168 3.38 -14.57 -12.42
CA ASP A 168 3.61 -15.99 -12.71
C ASP A 168 4.64 -16.22 -13.83
N TYR A 169 4.70 -15.33 -14.83
CA TYR A 169 5.63 -15.45 -15.97
C TYR A 169 6.21 -14.10 -16.40
N GLY A 170 7.34 -14.16 -17.13
CA GLY A 170 8.00 -12.98 -17.72
C GLY A 170 8.97 -12.25 -16.81
N PHE A 171 9.24 -12.77 -15.61
CA PHE A 171 10.13 -12.12 -14.62
C PHE A 171 11.42 -12.90 -14.34
N GLU A 172 11.65 -14.02 -15.00
CA GLU A 172 12.87 -14.83 -14.89
C GLU A 172 13.39 -15.18 -16.27
N ASP A 173 14.71 -15.05 -16.44
CA ASP A 173 15.46 -15.55 -17.60
C ASP A 173 16.91 -15.92 -17.21
N ALA A 174 17.77 -16.17 -18.19
CA ALA A 174 19.17 -16.52 -17.97
C ALA A 174 19.98 -15.40 -17.27
N SER A 175 19.53 -14.16 -17.31
CA SER A 175 20.20 -13.03 -16.65
C SER A 175 19.84 -12.90 -15.17
N GLY A 176 18.75 -13.53 -14.72
CA GLY A 176 18.27 -13.52 -13.34
C GLY A 176 16.78 -13.32 -13.21
N SER A 177 16.36 -12.85 -12.03
CA SER A 177 14.96 -12.59 -11.71
C SER A 177 14.73 -11.10 -11.55
N ARG A 178 13.74 -10.54 -12.27
CA ARG A 178 13.32 -9.15 -12.11
C ARG A 178 12.40 -9.02 -10.90
N LEU A 179 12.70 -8.07 -10.02
CA LEU A 179 11.94 -7.82 -8.81
C LEU A 179 11.46 -6.37 -8.78
N ASN A 180 10.32 -6.15 -8.15
CA ASN A 180 9.79 -4.82 -7.86
C ASN A 180 9.73 -4.62 -6.33
N PRO A 181 10.55 -3.74 -5.74
CA PRO A 181 10.56 -3.53 -4.29
C PRO A 181 9.21 -3.09 -3.72
N SER A 182 8.41 -2.33 -4.48
CA SER A 182 7.11 -1.85 -4.03
C SER A 182 6.05 -2.95 -3.88
N TYR A 183 6.29 -4.13 -4.47
CA TYR A 183 5.41 -5.30 -4.40
C TYR A 183 5.56 -6.08 -3.07
N LEU A 184 6.42 -5.62 -2.17
CA LEU A 184 6.84 -6.34 -0.97
C LEU A 184 6.49 -5.60 0.33
N PRO A 185 5.22 -5.21 0.57
CA PRO A 185 4.85 -4.50 1.79
C PRO A 185 5.02 -5.41 3.01
N LEU A 186 6.01 -5.10 3.87
CA LEU A 186 6.43 -5.94 4.99
C LEU A 186 5.29 -6.22 5.97
N GLN A 187 4.42 -5.26 6.24
CA GLN A 187 3.29 -5.44 7.14
C GLN A 187 2.29 -6.51 6.64
N LEU A 188 2.16 -6.71 5.34
CA LEU A 188 1.34 -7.79 4.80
C LEU A 188 2.03 -9.13 4.99
N LEU A 189 3.33 -9.18 4.73
CA LEU A 189 4.14 -10.40 4.88
C LEU A 189 4.22 -10.84 6.35
N ASP A 190 4.37 -9.88 7.28
CA ASP A 190 4.31 -10.14 8.72
C ASP A 190 2.94 -10.72 9.12
N ARG A 191 1.83 -10.18 8.58
CA ARG A 191 0.49 -10.74 8.81
C ARG A 191 0.34 -12.17 8.27
N PHE A 192 0.92 -12.44 7.11
CA PHE A 192 0.86 -13.76 6.49
C PHE A 192 1.74 -14.78 7.21
N SER A 193 2.78 -14.35 7.92
CA SER A 193 3.62 -15.23 8.75
C SER A 193 2.83 -15.92 9.88
N LEU A 194 1.70 -15.33 10.29
CA LEU A 194 0.77 -15.96 11.22
C LEU A 194 -0.06 -17.10 10.59
N VAL A 195 -0.05 -17.22 9.27
CA VAL A 195 -0.71 -18.30 8.53
C VAL A 195 0.28 -19.40 8.18
N ASP A 196 1.47 -19.02 7.66
CA ASP A 196 2.54 -19.96 7.30
C ASP A 196 3.92 -19.31 7.46
N PRO A 197 4.92 -19.99 8.06
CA PRO A 197 6.27 -19.49 8.28
C PRO A 197 7.01 -19.06 6.99
N LEU A 198 6.65 -19.58 5.83
CA LEU A 198 7.18 -19.17 4.52
C LEU A 198 7.17 -17.66 4.35
N TRP A 199 6.08 -17.01 4.76
CA TRP A 199 5.89 -15.57 4.61
C TRP A 199 6.81 -14.75 5.53
N GLY A 200 7.18 -15.30 6.69
CA GLY A 200 8.18 -14.71 7.58
C GLY A 200 9.59 -14.74 6.97
N GLU A 201 9.97 -15.83 6.31
CA GLU A 201 11.22 -15.90 5.55
C GLU A 201 11.21 -14.91 4.38
N LEU A 202 10.09 -14.82 3.67
CA LEU A 202 9.91 -13.89 2.56
C LEU A 202 9.99 -12.44 3.05
N ALA A 203 9.40 -12.09 4.20
CA ALA A 203 9.53 -10.76 4.80
C ALA A 203 10.99 -10.39 5.10
N ALA A 204 11.75 -11.32 5.67
CA ALA A 204 13.17 -11.11 5.95
C ALA A 204 13.99 -10.88 4.66
N ASN A 205 13.72 -11.67 3.60
CA ASN A 205 14.38 -11.54 2.31
C ASN A 205 13.94 -10.24 1.58
N SER A 206 12.67 -9.85 1.68
CA SER A 206 12.16 -8.58 1.13
C SER A 206 12.88 -7.38 1.72
N ARG A 207 13.11 -7.37 3.05
CA ARG A 207 13.92 -6.34 3.70
C ARG A 207 15.35 -6.30 3.15
N ARG A 208 15.98 -7.46 2.89
CA ARG A 208 17.31 -7.52 2.27
C ARG A 208 17.30 -6.94 0.86
N VAL A 209 16.27 -7.24 0.07
CA VAL A 209 16.10 -6.64 -1.27
C VAL A 209 15.97 -5.12 -1.18
N TRP A 210 15.14 -4.60 -0.27
CA TRP A 210 14.96 -3.16 -0.09
C TRP A 210 16.29 -2.46 0.22
N LEU A 211 17.06 -2.96 1.19
CA LEU A 211 18.33 -2.35 1.57
C LEU A 211 19.39 -2.46 0.47
N ALA A 212 19.49 -3.63 -0.17
CA ALA A 212 20.51 -3.89 -1.20
C ALA A 212 20.25 -3.11 -2.50
N SER A 213 18.98 -2.87 -2.86
CA SER A 213 18.60 -2.16 -4.09
C SER A 213 18.67 -0.63 -3.98
N SER A 214 18.76 -0.09 -2.78
CA SER A 214 18.69 1.35 -2.49
C SER A 214 19.92 1.89 -1.74
N PRO A 215 21.13 1.78 -2.29
CA PRO A 215 22.39 2.05 -1.56
C PRO A 215 22.54 3.48 -1.05
N LYS A 216 21.72 4.42 -1.55
CA LYS A 216 21.66 5.82 -1.11
C LYS A 216 20.33 6.20 -0.45
N GLY A 217 19.52 5.21 -0.07
CA GLY A 217 18.21 5.46 0.54
C GLY A 217 17.12 5.90 -0.46
N PHE A 218 17.32 5.61 -1.74
CA PHE A 218 16.33 5.81 -2.79
C PHE A 218 15.97 4.47 -3.42
N ALA A 219 14.71 4.10 -3.37
CA ALA A 219 14.22 2.86 -3.94
C ALA A 219 14.15 2.94 -5.48
N PRO A 220 14.55 1.90 -6.21
CA PRO A 220 14.23 1.78 -7.63
C PRO A 220 12.81 1.22 -7.82
N ASP A 221 12.21 1.43 -9.00
CA ASP A 221 10.97 0.75 -9.37
C ASP A 221 11.22 -0.74 -9.59
N TRP A 222 12.29 -1.06 -10.30
CA TRP A 222 12.66 -2.42 -10.67
C TRP A 222 14.15 -2.66 -10.45
N LEU A 223 14.49 -3.91 -10.20
CA LEU A 223 15.87 -4.39 -10.17
C LEU A 223 15.97 -5.78 -10.77
N LEU A 224 17.18 -6.16 -11.18
CA LEU A 224 17.53 -7.52 -11.52
C LEU A 224 18.25 -8.17 -10.34
N TRP A 225 17.77 -9.33 -9.88
CA TRP A 225 18.48 -10.19 -8.96
C TRP A 225 19.25 -11.24 -9.77
N THR A 226 20.57 -11.13 -9.80
CA THR A 226 21.44 -11.90 -10.70
C THR A 226 21.64 -13.33 -10.23
N PRO A 227 22.10 -14.26 -11.12
CA PRO A 227 22.51 -15.60 -10.73
C PRO A 227 23.67 -15.65 -9.73
N ALA A 228 24.47 -14.57 -9.62
CA ALA A 228 25.50 -14.43 -8.59
C ALA A 228 24.94 -14.12 -7.19
N GLY A 229 23.64 -13.88 -7.07
CA GLY A 229 22.98 -13.55 -5.79
C GLY A 229 23.11 -12.09 -5.39
N GLU A 230 23.24 -11.18 -6.33
CA GLU A 230 23.44 -9.76 -6.11
C GLU A 230 22.43 -8.90 -6.90
N PRO A 231 22.03 -7.72 -6.38
CA PRO A 231 21.19 -6.78 -7.10
C PRO A 231 21.96 -6.06 -8.20
N ALA A 232 21.35 -5.93 -9.35
CA ALA A 232 21.82 -5.17 -10.49
C ALA A 232 20.74 -4.22 -11.01
N SER A 233 21.12 -3.29 -11.89
CA SER A 233 20.19 -2.40 -12.58
C SER A 233 19.21 -3.20 -13.41
N ASP A 234 17.93 -2.81 -13.41
CA ASP A 234 16.93 -3.43 -14.28
C ASP A 234 17.27 -3.21 -15.76
N PRO A 235 17.20 -4.24 -16.62
CA PRO A 235 17.57 -4.11 -18.03
C PRO A 235 16.69 -3.15 -18.82
N GLN A 236 15.43 -2.88 -18.36
CA GLN A 236 14.47 -2.05 -19.08
C GLN A 236 14.36 -0.64 -18.47
N HIS A 237 14.50 -0.50 -17.15
CA HIS A 237 14.24 0.76 -16.42
C HIS A 237 15.51 1.33 -15.76
N GLY A 238 16.63 0.61 -15.80
CA GLY A 238 17.87 1.05 -15.16
C GLY A 238 17.74 1.06 -13.63
N ASN A 239 18.06 2.20 -13.03
CA ASN A 239 17.95 2.42 -11.57
C ASN A 239 16.86 3.45 -11.23
N ALA A 240 15.95 3.72 -12.15
CA ALA A 240 14.90 4.71 -11.92
C ALA A 240 13.96 4.26 -10.80
N GLY A 241 13.61 5.20 -9.93
CA GLY A 241 12.54 5.05 -8.96
C GLY A 241 11.56 6.21 -9.15
N ASP A 242 10.33 5.89 -9.52
CA ASP A 242 9.27 6.88 -9.72
C ASP A 242 7.90 6.36 -9.21
N TYR A 243 6.99 5.96 -10.08
CA TYR A 243 5.62 5.61 -9.71
C TYR A 243 5.49 4.29 -8.93
N ASP A 244 6.40 3.34 -9.08
CA ASP A 244 6.42 2.14 -8.24
C ASP A 244 7.13 2.43 -6.91
N ALA A 245 8.33 2.99 -6.97
CA ALA A 245 9.21 3.22 -5.83
C ALA A 245 8.58 4.10 -4.73
N ILE A 246 7.68 5.03 -5.10
CA ILE A 246 6.99 5.88 -4.12
C ILE A 246 6.25 5.07 -3.05
N ARG A 247 5.77 3.88 -3.38
CA ARG A 247 5.08 2.98 -2.46
C ARG A 247 6.03 2.35 -1.43
N VAL A 248 7.33 2.19 -1.74
CA VAL A 248 8.31 1.70 -0.75
C VAL A 248 8.37 2.64 0.45
N TYR A 249 8.45 3.94 0.21
CA TYR A 249 8.47 4.95 1.27
C TYR A 249 7.16 4.99 2.05
N LEU A 250 6.03 4.79 1.36
CA LEU A 250 4.71 4.68 1.98
C LEU A 250 4.67 3.47 2.92
N TRP A 251 5.11 2.29 2.46
CA TRP A 251 5.12 1.07 3.27
C TRP A 251 6.04 1.20 4.48
N VAL A 252 7.23 1.77 4.32
CA VAL A 252 8.17 2.02 5.43
C VAL A 252 7.55 2.95 6.47
N GLY A 253 6.95 4.05 6.04
CA GLY A 253 6.31 5.01 6.94
C GLY A 253 5.13 4.44 7.72
N MET A 254 4.45 3.42 7.17
CA MET A 254 3.30 2.76 7.81
C MET A 254 3.66 1.56 8.69
N LEU A 255 4.94 1.20 8.83
CA LEU A 255 5.35 0.15 9.78
C LEU A 255 4.94 0.52 11.22
N ALA A 256 4.51 -0.48 11.98
CA ALA A 256 4.15 -0.31 13.38
C ALA A 256 5.31 0.26 14.20
N GLU A 257 5.02 1.06 15.24
CA GLU A 257 6.05 1.72 16.04
C GLU A 257 7.01 0.74 16.72
N ASP A 258 6.51 -0.43 17.07
CA ASP A 258 7.23 -1.53 17.72
C ASP A 258 7.73 -2.61 16.74
N ALA A 259 7.59 -2.41 15.42
CA ALA A 259 8.13 -3.34 14.44
C ALA A 259 9.67 -3.34 14.47
N ALA A 260 10.28 -4.52 14.59
CA ALA A 260 11.71 -4.69 14.83
C ALA A 260 12.60 -4.03 13.76
N GLN A 261 12.15 -4.01 12.51
CA GLN A 261 12.90 -3.45 11.37
C GLN A 261 12.67 -1.95 11.13
N ARG A 262 11.71 -1.32 11.84
CA ARG A 262 11.27 0.06 11.56
C ARG A 262 12.37 1.10 11.67
N THR A 263 13.12 1.09 12.76
CA THR A 263 14.18 2.10 13.02
C THR A 263 15.25 2.10 11.93
N GLU A 264 15.70 0.92 11.51
CA GLU A 264 16.70 0.78 10.44
C GLU A 264 16.15 1.27 9.09
N LEU A 265 14.93 0.88 8.73
CA LEU A 265 14.34 1.25 7.45
C LEU A 265 13.99 2.74 7.38
N LEU A 266 13.51 3.35 8.46
CA LEU A 266 13.29 4.78 8.52
C LEU A 266 14.60 5.56 8.33
N ALA A 267 15.68 5.18 9.04
CA ALA A 267 16.98 5.80 8.87
C ALA A 267 17.53 5.62 7.45
N HIS A 268 17.34 4.44 6.86
CA HIS A 268 17.79 4.14 5.50
C HIS A 268 17.10 5.01 4.45
N TYR A 269 15.79 5.21 4.57
CA TYR A 269 14.98 5.98 3.60
C TYR A 269 14.80 7.46 3.96
N ALA A 270 15.38 7.95 5.05
CA ALA A 270 15.38 9.38 5.42
C ALA A 270 15.90 10.33 4.32
N PRO A 271 16.83 9.93 3.40
CA PRO A 271 17.24 10.79 2.29
C PRO A 271 16.08 11.29 1.41
N MET A 272 15.01 10.50 1.21
CA MET A 272 13.82 10.94 0.47
C MET A 272 13.08 12.06 1.22
N ALA A 273 12.99 11.98 2.55
CA ALA A 273 12.40 13.04 3.37
C ALA A 273 13.20 14.35 3.29
N ALA A 274 14.53 14.26 3.37
CA ALA A 274 15.43 15.40 3.23
C ALA A 274 15.33 16.05 1.84
N LEU A 275 15.31 15.24 0.79
CA LEU A 275 15.17 15.70 -0.59
C LEU A 275 13.81 16.40 -0.81
N THR A 276 12.72 15.80 -0.32
CA THR A 276 11.37 16.40 -0.37
C THR A 276 11.33 17.75 0.33
N HIS A 277 11.96 17.85 1.52
CA HIS A 277 12.05 19.11 2.26
C HIS A 277 12.79 20.19 1.46
N SER A 278 13.95 19.87 0.91
CA SER A 278 14.80 20.81 0.17
C SER A 278 14.14 21.32 -1.12
N GLN A 279 13.33 20.49 -1.79
CA GLN A 279 12.64 20.85 -3.04
C GLN A 279 11.24 21.41 -2.83
N GLY A 280 10.72 21.37 -1.59
CA GLY A 280 9.34 21.77 -1.26
C GLY A 280 8.27 20.76 -1.68
N ARG A 281 8.64 19.72 -2.40
CA ARG A 281 7.79 18.62 -2.87
C ARG A 281 8.63 17.41 -3.28
N PRO A 282 8.03 16.21 -3.36
CA PRO A 282 8.75 15.04 -3.85
C PRO A 282 9.19 15.23 -5.31
N PRO A 283 10.37 14.73 -5.70
CA PRO A 283 10.72 14.59 -7.11
C PRO A 283 9.78 13.60 -7.79
N GLU A 284 9.64 13.70 -9.11
CA GLU A 284 8.93 12.70 -9.89
C GLU A 284 9.74 11.42 -10.03
N ARG A 285 11.06 11.56 -10.24
CA ARG A 285 11.98 10.44 -10.43
C ARG A 285 13.29 10.67 -9.68
N VAL A 286 13.83 9.59 -9.11
CA VAL A 286 15.17 9.55 -8.52
C VAL A 286 15.92 8.35 -9.06
N ASP A 287 17.19 8.52 -9.45
CA ASP A 287 18.07 7.39 -9.72
C ASP A 287 18.56 6.79 -8.38
N ALA A 288 18.25 5.53 -8.11
CA ALA A 288 18.50 4.88 -6.83
C ALA A 288 20.00 4.74 -6.49
N ARG A 289 20.88 4.71 -7.48
CA ARG A 289 22.33 4.58 -7.28
C ARG A 289 23.03 5.91 -7.13
N SER A 290 22.70 6.90 -7.94
CA SER A 290 23.34 8.21 -7.90
C SER A 290 22.67 9.19 -6.93
N GLY A 291 21.38 9.05 -6.68
CA GLY A 291 20.54 10.00 -5.96
C GLY A 291 20.15 11.21 -6.83
N ALA A 292 20.42 11.19 -8.13
CA ALA A 292 20.02 12.25 -9.04
C ALA A 292 18.51 12.30 -9.19
N ALA A 293 17.91 13.45 -8.87
CA ALA A 293 16.47 13.66 -8.88
C ALA A 293 16.05 14.55 -10.05
N THR A 294 14.90 14.25 -10.67
CA THR A 294 14.34 15.01 -11.78
C THR A 294 12.81 15.12 -11.66
N GLY A 295 12.26 16.19 -12.26
CA GLY A 295 10.82 16.42 -12.29
C GLY A 295 10.22 16.78 -10.93
N HIS A 296 8.90 16.86 -10.91
CA HIS A 296 8.11 17.17 -9.74
C HIS A 296 6.96 16.17 -9.64
N GLY A 297 6.98 15.36 -8.59
CA GLY A 297 5.95 14.37 -8.32
C GLY A 297 4.55 15.00 -8.17
N PRO A 298 3.50 14.29 -8.59
CA PRO A 298 2.12 14.72 -8.43
C PRO A 298 1.72 14.84 -6.95
N ALA A 299 0.55 15.41 -6.67
CA ALA A 299 0.04 15.54 -5.30
C ALA A 299 -0.07 14.19 -4.56
N GLY A 300 -0.36 13.10 -5.29
CA GLY A 300 -0.34 11.74 -4.75
C GLY A 300 0.99 11.35 -4.10
N PHE A 301 2.14 11.79 -4.65
CA PHE A 301 3.45 11.51 -4.06
C PHE A 301 3.63 12.23 -2.71
N SER A 302 3.14 13.48 -2.60
CA SER A 302 3.11 14.17 -1.31
C SER A 302 2.29 13.40 -0.29
N ALA A 303 1.12 12.88 -0.68
CA ALA A 303 0.28 12.08 0.19
C ALA A 303 0.96 10.77 0.61
N ALA A 304 1.59 10.06 -0.32
CA ALA A 304 2.31 8.81 -0.05
C ALA A 304 3.46 8.99 0.95
N LEU A 305 4.10 10.16 0.99
CA LEU A 305 5.22 10.41 1.91
C LEU A 305 4.77 10.86 3.31
N LEU A 306 3.50 11.22 3.55
CA LEU A 306 3.05 11.67 4.87
C LEU A 306 3.41 10.68 6.00
N PRO A 307 3.18 9.35 5.85
CA PRO A 307 3.55 8.39 6.90
C PRO A 307 5.05 8.35 7.20
N LEU A 308 5.90 8.39 6.18
CA LEU A 308 7.36 8.44 6.36
C LEU A 308 7.79 9.72 7.08
N LEU A 309 7.29 10.87 6.63
CA LEU A 309 7.61 12.18 7.22
C LEU A 309 7.11 12.29 8.68
N ALA A 310 5.94 11.72 8.98
CA ALA A 310 5.41 11.67 10.35
C ALA A 310 6.24 10.75 11.27
N ALA A 311 6.87 9.72 10.71
CA ALA A 311 7.71 8.79 11.44
C ALA A 311 9.14 9.31 11.71
N LEU A 312 9.52 10.45 11.12
CA LEU A 312 10.83 11.10 11.21
C LEU A 312 10.69 12.49 11.85
N PRO A 313 10.77 12.63 13.18
CA PRO A 313 10.53 13.90 13.88
C PRO A 313 11.41 15.05 13.40
N GLU A 314 12.64 14.76 12.97
CA GLU A 314 13.59 15.73 12.40
C GLU A 314 13.11 16.33 11.07
N HIS A 315 12.14 15.71 10.42
CA HIS A 315 11.51 16.18 9.18
C HIS A 315 10.09 16.77 9.37
N ALA A 316 9.74 17.21 10.60
CA ALA A 316 8.42 17.78 10.91
C ALA A 316 8.06 18.98 10.01
N ALA A 317 9.04 19.79 9.61
CA ALA A 317 8.82 20.91 8.67
C ALA A 317 8.39 20.41 7.27
N ALA A 318 9.01 19.34 6.78
CA ALA A 318 8.62 18.71 5.52
C ALA A 318 7.20 18.14 5.59
N LEU A 319 6.84 17.50 6.70
CA LEU A 319 5.48 17.00 6.94
C LEU A 319 4.45 18.14 6.86
N ALA A 320 4.69 19.24 7.58
CA ALA A 320 3.81 20.41 7.55
C ALA A 320 3.66 20.98 6.13
N GLN A 321 4.77 21.08 5.40
CA GLN A 321 4.79 21.56 4.02
C GLN A 321 3.98 20.67 3.07
N GLN A 322 4.09 19.32 3.17
CA GLN A 322 3.31 18.42 2.32
C GLN A 322 1.83 18.43 2.67
N ARG A 323 1.46 18.53 3.97
CA ARG A 323 0.06 18.69 4.39
C ARG A 323 -0.54 20.00 3.84
N GLN A 324 0.22 21.10 3.90
CA GLN A 324 -0.21 22.40 3.34
C GLN A 324 -0.40 22.29 1.83
N ARG A 325 0.57 21.69 1.11
CA ARG A 325 0.45 21.46 -0.35
C ARG A 325 -0.81 20.71 -0.73
N LEU A 326 -1.14 19.64 0.00
CA LEU A 326 -2.34 18.84 -0.26
C LEU A 326 -3.65 19.58 0.06
N ALA A 327 -3.63 20.50 1.01
CA ALA A 327 -4.78 21.37 1.30
C ALA A 327 -4.99 22.44 0.21
N GLU A 328 -3.92 23.01 -0.32
CA GLU A 328 -3.95 24.04 -1.36
C GLU A 328 -4.16 23.45 -2.77
N GLN A 329 -3.63 22.26 -3.02
CA GLN A 329 -3.67 21.55 -4.29
C GLN A 329 -4.16 20.12 -4.08
N PRO A 330 -5.47 19.91 -3.82
CA PRO A 330 -6.01 18.58 -3.62
C PRO A 330 -5.81 17.70 -4.86
N VAL A 331 -5.78 16.41 -4.65
CA VAL A 331 -5.65 15.44 -5.73
C VAL A 331 -6.87 15.52 -6.66
N GLU A 332 -6.63 15.60 -7.96
CA GLU A 332 -7.69 15.62 -8.97
C GLU A 332 -8.60 14.37 -8.84
N PRO A 333 -9.94 14.53 -8.89
CA PRO A 333 -10.89 13.46 -8.63
C PRO A 333 -10.69 12.22 -9.51
N LYS A 334 -10.29 12.41 -10.77
CA LYS A 334 -10.11 11.34 -11.77
C LYS A 334 -8.66 10.88 -11.94
N ALA A 335 -7.72 11.42 -11.16
CA ALA A 335 -6.33 10.96 -11.14
C ALA A 335 -6.22 9.68 -10.30
N TYR A 336 -6.64 8.54 -10.87
CA TYR A 336 -6.80 7.25 -10.18
C TYR A 336 -5.62 6.94 -9.25
N TYR A 337 -4.39 6.90 -9.77
CA TYR A 337 -3.24 6.49 -8.97
C TYR A 337 -2.94 7.49 -7.83
N SER A 338 -3.04 8.79 -8.10
CA SER A 338 -2.87 9.81 -7.05
C SER A 338 -3.95 9.74 -5.98
N GLN A 339 -5.20 9.40 -6.33
CA GLN A 339 -6.29 9.17 -5.37
C GLN A 339 -6.02 7.95 -4.50
N VAL A 340 -5.50 6.86 -5.06
CA VAL A 340 -5.07 5.68 -4.31
C VAL A 340 -3.98 6.04 -3.30
N LEU A 341 -2.92 6.73 -3.73
CA LEU A 341 -1.85 7.17 -2.84
C LEU A 341 -2.36 8.12 -1.74
N ALA A 342 -3.32 8.97 -2.06
CA ALA A 342 -3.95 9.87 -1.09
C ALA A 342 -4.76 9.10 -0.05
N LEU A 343 -5.55 8.12 -0.44
CA LEU A 343 -6.31 7.28 0.50
C LEU A 343 -5.38 6.53 1.45
N PHE A 344 -4.28 5.97 0.95
CA PHE A 344 -3.28 5.37 1.82
C PHE A 344 -2.63 6.40 2.75
N GLY A 345 -1.96 7.41 2.21
CA GLY A 345 -1.11 8.30 2.98
C GLY A 345 -1.90 9.24 3.89
N GLN A 346 -2.92 9.93 3.38
CA GLN A 346 -3.78 10.81 4.19
C GLN A 346 -4.65 10.00 5.15
N GLY A 347 -5.16 8.82 4.74
CA GLY A 347 -5.91 7.93 5.62
C GLY A 347 -5.08 7.51 6.83
N TYR A 348 -3.82 7.14 6.62
CA TYR A 348 -2.89 6.83 7.70
C TYR A 348 -2.58 8.06 8.56
N ASP A 349 -2.26 9.19 7.94
CA ASP A 349 -1.95 10.45 8.63
C ASP A 349 -3.10 10.94 9.52
N GLN A 350 -4.33 10.77 9.06
CA GLN A 350 -5.57 11.09 9.80
C GLN A 350 -5.96 10.02 10.85
N GLY A 351 -5.18 8.95 11.00
CA GLY A 351 -5.46 7.91 11.97
C GLY A 351 -6.62 6.99 11.63
N ARG A 352 -7.03 6.90 10.34
CA ARG A 352 -8.09 5.98 9.92
C ARG A 352 -7.76 4.52 10.15
N TYR A 353 -6.48 4.20 10.12
CA TYR A 353 -5.96 2.87 10.40
C TYR A 353 -4.49 2.91 10.83
N ARG A 354 -4.05 1.83 11.43
CA ARG A 354 -2.65 1.50 11.75
C ARG A 354 -2.44 0.01 11.48
N PHE A 355 -1.18 -0.40 11.47
CA PHE A 355 -0.79 -1.81 11.51
C PHE A 355 -0.18 -2.13 12.87
N ALA A 356 -0.47 -3.32 13.40
CA ALA A 356 0.26 -3.89 14.53
C ALA A 356 1.62 -4.44 14.06
N ALA A 357 2.54 -4.73 14.98
CA ALA A 357 3.85 -5.29 14.65
C ALA A 357 3.78 -6.65 13.92
N ASP A 358 2.72 -7.40 14.15
CA ASP A 358 2.43 -8.66 13.45
C ASP A 358 1.63 -8.46 12.15
N GLY A 359 1.51 -7.23 11.66
CA GLY A 359 0.84 -6.87 10.43
C GLY A 359 -0.68 -6.83 10.48
N ARG A 360 -1.32 -7.13 11.63
CA ARG A 360 -2.79 -7.01 11.74
C ARG A 360 -3.25 -5.57 11.55
N LEU A 361 -4.37 -5.41 10.86
CA LEU A 361 -5.01 -4.11 10.67
C LEU A 361 -5.69 -3.64 11.97
N LEU A 362 -5.45 -2.37 12.32
CA LEU A 362 -6.07 -1.66 13.43
C LEU A 362 -6.88 -0.49 12.86
N PRO A 363 -8.14 -0.71 12.43
CA PRO A 363 -8.98 0.36 11.89
C PRO A 363 -9.49 1.26 13.02
N ALA A 364 -9.76 2.53 12.70
CA ALA A 364 -10.26 3.50 13.67
C ALA A 364 -11.74 3.31 14.04
N TRP A 365 -12.50 2.59 13.20
CA TRP A 365 -13.91 2.33 13.49
C TRP A 365 -14.08 1.33 14.63
N SER A 366 -15.12 1.52 15.43
CA SER A 366 -15.51 0.60 16.49
C SER A 366 -16.73 -0.23 16.07
N PRO A 367 -17.07 -1.30 16.81
CA PRO A 367 -18.30 -2.07 16.56
C PRO A 367 -19.59 -1.22 16.55
N SER A 368 -19.59 -0.05 17.17
CA SER A 368 -20.74 0.88 17.16
C SER A 368 -20.93 1.64 15.84
N CYS A 369 -20.02 1.49 14.87
CA CYS A 369 -20.17 2.02 13.50
C CYS A 369 -20.93 1.05 12.56
N SER A 370 -21.48 -0.04 13.05
CA SER A 370 -22.12 -1.10 12.27
C SER A 370 -23.66 -1.03 12.37
N GLU A 371 -24.27 0.12 12.07
CA GLU A 371 -25.71 0.23 11.81
C GLU A 371 -25.99 0.86 10.45
#